data_04a8b326a9efb4ca9f837856bf0f4442
#
_entry.id   04a8b326a9efb4ca9f837856bf0f4442
#
_cell.length_a   1.000
_cell.length_b   1.000
_cell.length_c   1.000
_cell.angle_alpha   90.00
_cell.angle_beta   90.00
_cell.angle_gamma   90.00
#
_symmetry.space_group_name_H-M   'P 1'
#
loop_
_entity.id
_entity.type
_entity.pdbx_description
1 polymer ?
#
loop_
_entity_poly.entity_id
_entity_poly.type
_entity_poly.pdbx_seq_one_letter_code
_entity_poly.pdbx_strand_id
1 'polypeptide(L)'
;MYICRRYNIFIINFMRNRFFGMLATIMMGGAVMTGLTATDNAAQGAVAALEEAGITNMPIITGQDNSPASQALIKSGKQTMTIDKNLKDMANNTAMIVNSLINNTPITGTQTVAGIPTIYSKITVITKDDL
;
A
#
# COMPACT_ATOMS: atom_id res chain seq x y z
N MET A 1 -23.49 -10.93 11.69
CA MET A 1 -23.72 -9.54 11.27
C MET A 1 -23.79 -8.68 12.53
N TYR A 2 -22.69 -7.97 12.84
CA TYR A 2 -22.65 -7.07 14.00
C TYR A 2 -22.89 -5.64 13.51
N ILE A 3 -24.00 -5.04 13.94
CA ILE A 3 -24.36 -3.66 13.66
C ILE A 3 -23.89 -2.84 14.86
N CYS A 4 -22.86 -2.03 14.69
CA CYS A 4 -22.51 -1.04 15.70
C CYS A 4 -23.39 0.21 15.48
N ARG A 5 -24.39 0.42 16.36
CA ARG A 5 -25.47 1.43 16.22
C ARG A 5 -25.04 2.89 16.35
N ARG A 6 -23.77 3.17 16.55
CA ARG A 6 -23.28 4.56 16.79
C ARG A 6 -22.53 5.17 15.60
N TYR A 7 -22.11 4.33 14.67
CA TYR A 7 -21.50 4.76 13.41
C TYR A 7 -21.99 3.79 12.36
N ASN A 8 -22.59 4.27 11.27
CA ASN A 8 -23.04 3.44 10.15
C ASN A 8 -21.82 2.82 9.43
N ILE A 9 -21.15 1.88 10.10
CA ILE A 9 -20.02 1.14 9.52
C ILE A 9 -20.58 -0.17 8.98
N PHE A 10 -20.67 -0.29 7.68
CA PHE A 10 -20.90 -1.58 7.02
C PHE A 10 -19.56 -2.27 6.85
N ILE A 11 -19.31 -3.31 7.63
CA ILE A 11 -18.22 -4.24 7.37
C ILE A 11 -18.80 -5.32 6.46
N ILE A 12 -18.49 -5.24 5.17
CA ILE A 12 -18.78 -6.33 4.24
C ILE A 12 -17.69 -7.40 4.46
N ASN A 13 -18.04 -8.44 5.20
CA ASN A 13 -17.20 -9.62 5.34
C ASN A 13 -17.32 -10.43 4.04
N PHE A 14 -16.44 -10.19 3.09
CA PHE A 14 -16.30 -11.00 1.89
C PHE A 14 -15.42 -12.22 2.22
N MET A 15 -15.93 -13.10 3.11
CA MET A 15 -15.32 -14.39 3.39
C MET A 15 -16.02 -15.47 2.57
N ARG A 16 -15.63 -15.63 1.32
CA ARG A 16 -15.80 -16.91 0.62
C ARG A 16 -14.84 -17.04 -0.57
N ASN A 17 -13.57 -16.90 -0.33
CA ASN A 17 -12.49 -17.71 -0.91
C ASN A 17 -11.14 -17.26 -0.34
N ARG A 18 -10.32 -18.24 0.01
CA ARG A 18 -8.99 -18.19 0.57
C ARG A 18 -8.04 -17.21 -0.13
N PHE A 19 -8.08 -15.93 0.20
CA PHE A 19 -6.96 -15.03 -0.02
C PHE A 19 -6.88 -13.99 1.08
N PHE A 20 -5.70 -13.83 1.60
CA PHE A 20 -5.27 -13.02 2.71
C PHE A 20 -5.73 -11.56 2.70
N GLY A 21 -6.28 -11.14 3.83
CA GLY A 21 -6.03 -9.85 4.44
C GLY A 21 -6.42 -8.59 3.66
N MET A 22 -7.69 -8.39 3.34
CA MET A 22 -8.19 -7.11 2.85
C MET A 22 -9.14 -6.50 3.88
N LEU A 23 -8.66 -5.51 4.61
CA LEU A 23 -9.52 -4.67 5.42
C LEU A 23 -9.99 -3.49 4.55
N ALA A 24 -11.09 -3.69 3.80
CA ALA A 24 -11.76 -2.60 3.12
C ALA A 24 -12.88 -2.09 4.03
N THR A 25 -12.73 -0.90 4.60
CA THR A 25 -13.78 -0.23 5.35
C THR A 25 -14.52 0.69 4.39
N ILE A 26 -15.76 0.35 4.04
CA ILE A 26 -16.64 1.21 3.25
C ILE A 26 -17.56 1.94 4.22
N MET A 27 -17.41 3.26 4.35
CA MET A 27 -18.33 4.11 5.08
C MET A 27 -19.34 4.72 4.11
N MET A 28 -20.62 4.42 4.26
CA MET A 28 -21.71 5.09 3.53
C MET A 28 -22.44 6.09 4.45
N GLY A 29 -22.55 7.31 4.00
CA GLY A 29 -23.31 8.35 4.69
C GLY A 29 -22.55 9.66 4.79
N GLY A 30 -22.40 10.41 3.69
CA GLY A 30 -21.81 11.77 3.66
C GLY A 30 -20.33 11.88 4.05
N ALA A 31 -19.65 10.76 4.25
CA ALA A 31 -18.25 10.68 4.61
C ALA A 31 -17.38 10.30 3.41
N VAL A 32 -16.19 10.83 3.36
CA VAL A 32 -15.17 10.47 2.37
C VAL A 32 -14.89 8.96 2.49
N MET A 33 -15.19 8.20 1.44
CA MET A 33 -14.82 6.79 1.37
C MET A 33 -13.31 6.69 1.13
N THR A 34 -12.62 5.97 2.00
CA THR A 34 -11.18 5.76 1.89
C THR A 34 -10.90 4.26 1.85
N GLY A 35 -10.20 3.80 0.83
CA GLY A 35 -9.68 2.43 0.74
C GLY A 35 -8.19 2.43 1.02
N LEU A 36 -7.79 2.14 2.27
CA LEU A 36 -6.39 1.94 2.61
C LEU A 36 -6.02 0.49 2.32
N THR A 37 -5.18 0.25 1.32
CA THR A 37 -4.72 -1.09 0.98
C THR A 37 -3.22 -1.22 1.20
N ALA A 38 -2.79 -2.41 1.62
CA ALA A 38 -1.39 -2.69 1.96
C ALA A 38 -0.51 -2.96 0.74
N THR A 39 -1.10 -3.23 -0.42
CA THR A 39 -0.39 -3.54 -1.67
C THR A 39 -1.19 -3.07 -2.88
N ASP A 40 -0.53 -2.93 -4.02
CA ASP A 40 -1.17 -2.60 -5.29
C ASP A 40 -2.16 -3.68 -5.75
N ASN A 41 -1.88 -4.96 -5.50
CA ASN A 41 -2.82 -6.04 -5.83
C ASN A 41 -4.13 -5.92 -5.05
N ALA A 42 -4.05 -5.52 -3.79
CA ALA A 42 -5.23 -5.26 -2.98
C ALA A 42 -6.00 -4.02 -3.48
N ALA A 43 -5.29 -2.96 -3.90
CA ALA A 43 -5.90 -1.78 -4.51
C ALA A 43 -6.65 -2.13 -5.80
N GLN A 44 -6.05 -2.93 -6.68
CA GLN A 44 -6.68 -3.42 -7.92
C GLN A 44 -7.95 -4.22 -7.63
N GLY A 45 -7.91 -5.11 -6.63
CA GLY A 45 -9.09 -5.85 -6.20
C GLY A 45 -10.21 -4.95 -5.65
N ALA A 46 -9.85 -3.89 -4.89
CA ALA A 46 -10.81 -2.92 -4.40
C ALA A 46 -11.45 -2.12 -5.54
N VAL A 47 -10.65 -1.65 -6.50
CA VAL A 47 -11.16 -0.95 -7.70
C VAL A 47 -12.12 -1.85 -8.47
N ALA A 48 -11.74 -3.09 -8.75
CA ALA A 48 -12.59 -4.03 -9.49
C ALA A 48 -13.93 -4.29 -8.79
N ALA A 49 -13.91 -4.47 -7.47
CA ALA A 49 -15.14 -4.67 -6.69
C ALA A 49 -16.04 -3.44 -6.67
N LEU A 50 -15.48 -2.23 -6.64
CA LEU A 50 -16.24 -0.98 -6.71
C LEU A 50 -16.87 -0.79 -8.10
N GLU A 51 -16.14 -1.10 -9.16
CA GLU A 51 -16.66 -1.06 -10.54
C GLU A 51 -17.79 -2.06 -10.74
N GLU A 52 -17.64 -3.30 -10.25
CA GLU A 52 -18.69 -4.32 -10.29
C GLU A 52 -19.96 -3.88 -9.53
N ALA A 53 -19.77 -3.15 -8.43
CA ALA A 53 -20.87 -2.55 -7.67
C ALA A 53 -21.49 -1.30 -8.34
N GLY A 54 -21.02 -0.90 -9.52
CA GLY A 54 -21.52 0.27 -10.26
C GLY A 54 -21.10 1.61 -9.67
N ILE A 55 -20.07 1.65 -8.82
CA ILE A 55 -19.56 2.88 -8.21
C ILE A 55 -18.61 3.57 -9.21
N THR A 56 -19.07 4.70 -9.74
CA THR A 56 -18.31 5.49 -10.72
C THR A 56 -17.45 6.57 -10.08
N ASN A 57 -17.84 7.08 -8.92
CA ASN A 57 -17.06 8.05 -8.16
C ASN A 57 -16.13 7.31 -7.19
N MET A 58 -14.91 7.05 -7.64
CA MET A 58 -13.96 6.27 -6.86
C MET A 58 -13.55 6.99 -5.57
N PRO A 59 -13.55 6.28 -4.42
CA PRO A 59 -12.99 6.80 -3.18
C PRO A 59 -11.48 6.97 -3.28
N ILE A 60 -10.86 7.56 -2.24
CA ILE A 60 -9.41 7.57 -2.11
C ILE A 60 -8.93 6.12 -1.92
N ILE A 61 -8.17 5.60 -2.88
CA ILE A 61 -7.58 4.26 -2.84
C ILE A 61 -6.06 4.41 -2.87
N THR A 62 -5.40 3.85 -1.87
CA THR A 62 -3.95 3.82 -1.77
C THR A 62 -3.42 2.45 -2.18
N GLY A 63 -2.14 2.36 -2.51
CA GLY A 63 -1.45 1.12 -2.80
C GLY A 63 0.02 1.17 -2.37
N GLN A 64 0.75 0.11 -2.64
CA GLN A 64 2.17 -0.01 -2.41
C GLN A 64 2.75 -1.00 -3.43
N ASP A 65 3.93 -0.74 -3.92
CA ASP A 65 4.82 -1.50 -4.80
C ASP A 65 5.01 -0.87 -6.19
N ASN A 66 4.26 0.18 -6.53
CA ASN A 66 4.38 0.92 -7.79
C ASN A 66 4.29 0.02 -9.03
N SER A 67 3.34 -0.91 -9.02
CA SER A 67 3.14 -1.86 -10.12
C SER A 67 2.62 -1.16 -11.39
N PRO A 68 2.94 -1.65 -12.59
CA PRO A 68 2.43 -1.08 -13.83
C PRO A 68 0.89 -1.02 -13.90
N ALA A 69 0.20 -2.01 -13.33
CA ALA A 69 -1.25 -2.02 -13.26
C ALA A 69 -1.79 -0.90 -12.34
N SER A 70 -1.17 -0.67 -11.18
CA SER A 70 -1.52 0.45 -10.30
C SER A 70 -1.25 1.80 -10.94
N GLN A 71 -0.13 1.96 -11.65
CA GLN A 71 0.14 3.18 -12.42
C GLN A 71 -0.96 3.46 -13.44
N ALA A 72 -1.46 2.44 -14.14
CA ALA A 72 -2.57 2.59 -15.07
C ALA A 72 -3.87 3.02 -14.36
N LEU A 73 -4.15 2.47 -13.18
CA LEU A 73 -5.30 2.87 -12.36
C LEU A 73 -5.16 4.31 -11.83
N ILE A 74 -3.95 4.72 -11.45
CA ILE A 74 -3.68 6.11 -11.01
C ILE A 74 -3.87 7.07 -12.18
N LYS A 75 -3.33 6.77 -13.36
CA LYS A 75 -3.53 7.58 -14.59
C LYS A 75 -5.00 7.75 -14.94
N SER A 76 -5.79 6.70 -14.79
CA SER A 76 -7.24 6.71 -15.06
C SER A 76 -8.07 7.33 -13.92
N GLY A 77 -7.47 7.71 -12.80
CA GLY A 77 -8.15 8.29 -11.64
C GLY A 77 -8.91 7.27 -10.78
N LYS A 78 -8.71 5.98 -11.00
CA LYS A 78 -9.36 4.89 -10.23
C LYS A 78 -8.61 4.54 -8.94
N GLN A 79 -7.33 4.83 -8.88
CA GLN A 79 -6.50 4.74 -7.69
C GLN A 79 -5.84 6.10 -7.45
N THR A 80 -5.67 6.51 -6.19
CA THR A 80 -5.18 7.85 -5.85
C THR A 80 -3.66 7.90 -5.84
N MET A 81 -3.02 6.89 -5.27
CA MET A 81 -1.57 6.83 -5.12
C MET A 81 -1.06 5.40 -4.90
N THR A 82 0.22 5.23 -5.12
CA THR A 82 0.99 4.06 -4.66
C THR A 82 2.31 4.50 -4.02
N ILE A 83 2.96 3.60 -3.31
CA ILE A 83 4.28 3.83 -2.72
C ILE A 83 5.31 2.98 -3.46
N ASP A 84 6.34 3.62 -4.01
CA ASP A 84 7.53 2.95 -4.51
C ASP A 84 8.54 2.77 -3.38
N LYS A 85 8.94 1.52 -3.13
CA LYS A 85 9.92 1.16 -2.09
C LYS A 85 11.36 1.12 -2.59
N ASN A 86 11.61 1.45 -3.84
CA ASN A 86 12.94 1.40 -4.47
C ASN A 86 13.70 0.10 -4.17
N LEU A 87 13.23 -1.01 -4.76
CA LEU A 87 13.82 -2.34 -4.55
C LEU A 87 15.33 -2.40 -4.90
N LYS A 88 15.78 -1.59 -5.87
CA LYS A 88 17.19 -1.50 -6.23
C LYS A 88 18.04 -0.93 -5.08
N ASP A 89 17.56 0.10 -4.42
CA ASP A 89 18.22 0.69 -3.27
C ASP A 89 18.26 -0.30 -2.09
N MET A 90 17.16 -1.00 -1.84
CA MET A 90 17.11 -2.06 -0.82
C MET A 90 18.11 -3.18 -1.11
N ALA A 91 18.20 -3.63 -2.37
CA ALA A 91 19.16 -4.66 -2.77
C ALA A 91 20.61 -4.20 -2.60
N ASN A 92 20.93 -2.96 -3.00
CA ASN A 92 22.26 -2.37 -2.84
C ASN A 92 22.66 -2.26 -1.36
N ASN A 93 21.75 -1.77 -0.51
CA ASN A 93 21.97 -1.66 0.93
C ASN A 93 22.20 -3.05 1.55
N THR A 94 21.43 -4.04 1.14
CA THR A 94 21.62 -5.43 1.61
C THR A 94 22.98 -5.98 1.20
N ALA A 95 23.37 -5.82 -0.06
CA ALA A 95 24.67 -6.26 -0.57
C ALA A 95 25.83 -5.57 0.18
N MET A 96 25.72 -4.27 0.43
CA MET A 96 26.72 -3.52 1.20
C MET A 96 26.83 -4.06 2.63
N ILE A 97 25.72 -4.31 3.32
CA ILE A 97 25.73 -4.86 4.69
C ILE A 97 26.40 -6.24 4.69
N VAL A 98 26.02 -7.13 3.78
CA VAL A 98 26.60 -8.48 3.69
C VAL A 98 28.10 -8.41 3.42
N ASN A 99 28.54 -7.57 2.47
CA ASN A 99 29.95 -7.38 2.16
C ASN A 99 30.75 -6.86 3.38
N SER A 100 30.20 -5.89 4.11
CA SER A 100 30.83 -5.36 5.32
C SER A 100 30.96 -6.43 6.41
N LEU A 101 29.95 -7.27 6.59
CA LEU A 101 30.00 -8.37 7.56
C LEU A 101 31.04 -9.44 7.19
N ILE A 102 31.11 -9.83 5.91
CA ILE A 102 32.10 -10.82 5.42
C ILE A 102 33.51 -10.30 5.61
N ASN A 103 33.76 -9.02 5.32
CA ASN A 103 35.09 -8.42 5.39
C ASN A 103 35.43 -7.84 6.78
N ASN A 104 34.55 -8.00 7.75
CA ASN A 104 34.70 -7.44 9.11
C ASN A 104 34.97 -5.93 9.10
N THR A 105 34.33 -5.18 8.20
CA THR A 105 34.45 -3.73 8.06
C THR A 105 33.24 -3.03 8.66
N PRO A 106 33.36 -1.77 9.12
CA PRO A 106 32.24 -1.01 9.65
C PRO A 106 31.13 -0.83 8.60
N ILE A 107 29.86 -1.02 9.01
CA ILE A 107 28.69 -0.71 8.16
C ILE A 107 28.47 0.80 8.22
N THR A 108 28.55 1.47 7.07
CA THR A 108 28.37 2.92 6.94
C THR A 108 26.90 3.29 6.65
N GLY A 109 26.52 4.54 6.93
CA GLY A 109 25.18 5.05 6.63
C GLY A 109 24.08 4.54 7.56
N THR A 110 24.45 3.95 8.70
CA THR A 110 23.49 3.46 9.70
C THR A 110 23.01 4.58 10.62
N GLN A 111 21.73 4.49 11.00
CA GLN A 111 21.15 5.18 12.15
C GLN A 111 20.85 4.17 13.24
N THR A 112 20.88 4.57 14.50
CA THR A 112 20.53 3.68 15.60
C THR A 112 19.05 3.84 15.93
N VAL A 113 18.28 2.75 15.78
CA VAL A 113 16.87 2.68 16.12
C VAL A 113 16.67 1.61 17.18
N ALA A 114 16.18 2.00 18.34
CA ALA A 114 16.03 1.10 19.50
C ALA A 114 17.30 0.30 19.84
N GLY A 115 18.50 0.91 19.69
CA GLY A 115 19.78 0.26 19.93
C GLY A 115 20.30 -0.62 18.77
N ILE A 116 19.59 -0.71 17.65
CA ILE A 116 19.94 -1.53 16.50
C ILE A 116 20.45 -0.64 15.36
N PRO A 117 21.64 -0.90 14.78
CA PRO A 117 22.09 -0.23 13.56
C PRO A 117 21.10 -0.50 12.41
N THR A 118 20.55 0.55 11.84
CA THR A 118 19.48 0.46 10.84
C THR A 118 19.82 1.33 9.63
N ILE A 119 19.61 0.81 8.43
CA ILE A 119 19.70 1.55 7.17
C ILE A 119 18.28 1.68 6.59
N TYR A 120 17.87 2.91 6.30
CA TYR A 120 16.61 3.17 5.62
C TYR A 120 16.82 3.28 4.12
N SER A 121 16.02 2.57 3.35
CA SER A 121 15.88 2.79 1.91
C SER A 121 14.85 3.88 1.64
N LYS A 122 15.09 4.66 0.59
CA LYS A 122 14.18 5.74 0.19
C LYS A 122 12.85 5.14 -0.28
N ILE A 123 11.75 5.73 0.19
CA ILE A 123 10.41 5.48 -0.34
C ILE A 123 9.92 6.75 -1.06
N THR A 124 9.09 6.58 -2.10
CA THR A 124 8.50 7.68 -2.86
C THR A 124 7.00 7.43 -3.02
N VAL A 125 6.21 8.46 -2.76
CA VAL A 125 4.78 8.45 -3.08
C VAL A 125 4.64 8.77 -4.56
N ILE A 126 3.86 7.98 -5.28
CA ILE A 126 3.58 8.13 -6.71
C ILE A 126 2.10 8.46 -6.86
N THR A 127 1.83 9.60 -7.43
CA THR A 127 0.50 10.11 -7.73
C THR A 127 0.32 10.29 -9.24
N LYS A 128 -0.81 10.83 -9.67
CA LYS A 128 -1.08 11.11 -11.08
C LYS A 128 -0.10 12.14 -11.66
N ASP A 129 0.36 13.08 -10.84
CA ASP A 129 1.26 14.16 -11.25
C ASP A 129 2.70 13.64 -11.48
N ASP A 130 3.01 12.43 -11.01
CA ASP A 130 4.33 11.80 -11.15
C ASP A 130 4.40 10.84 -12.35
N LEU A 131 3.29 10.61 -13.07
CA LEU A 131 3.12 9.63 -14.14
C LEU A 131 2.76 10.31 -15.47
#